data_8e30d5a25f0f024373ba51e99dea4571
#
_entry.id   8e30d5a25f0f024373ba51e99dea4571
#
_cell.length_a   1.000
_cell.length_b   1.000
_cell.length_c   1.000
_cell.angle_alpha   90.00
_cell.angle_beta   90.00
_cell.angle_gamma   90.00
#
_symmetry.space_group_name_H-M   'P 1'
#
loop_
_entity.id
_entity.type
_entity.pdbx_description
1 polymer ?
#
loop_
_entity_poly.entity_id
_entity_poly.type
_entity_poly.pdbx_seq_one_letter_code
_entity_poly.pdbx_strand_id
1 'polypeptide(L)'
;LELPDIDAKERTGGTVMRPHAAVEVCIEERVPLFCAGLGNPAFMVEDAHRAGVKVLGIAGHTRNAARIARGGADLVVAQGGEAGGHTGLVGSMTLWPQAVDAAAPTPVLGAGGIGDGRCVVAALALGCIGAWVGTRFLASEEGGAIPAQKDAILKARDEDSRRSTLYTGKPSRAPANKFHVLWEASGLEPLPFPTQVMLSSAIVNMFERAAMNEYISPFAGQVSGMIHEIRPAADILHEMVEEAVEILVKSLPDAVTIR
;
A
#
# COMPACT_ATOMS: atom_id res chain seq x y z
N LEU A 1 7.05 18.11 2.16
CA LEU A 1 8.34 17.51 2.53
C LEU A 1 9.14 17.42 1.24
N GLU A 2 10.03 18.37 1.01
CA GLU A 2 11.13 18.18 0.08
C GLU A 2 11.86 16.94 0.57
N LEU A 3 12.02 15.94 -0.30
CA LEU A 3 12.95 14.85 -0.02
C LEU A 3 14.31 15.51 0.11
N PRO A 4 15.01 15.39 1.23
CA PRO A 4 16.33 15.99 1.35
C PRO A 4 17.20 15.41 0.23
N ASP A 5 17.93 16.28 -0.44
CA ASP A 5 19.00 15.91 -1.36
C ASP A 5 20.13 15.31 -0.49
N ILE A 6 19.87 14.09 -0.01
CA ILE A 6 20.82 13.37 0.84
C ILE A 6 21.76 12.69 -0.12
N ASP A 7 22.98 13.18 -0.17
CA ASP A 7 24.09 12.40 -0.70
C ASP A 7 24.32 11.18 0.20
N ALA A 8 23.45 10.18 0.03
CA ALA A 8 23.40 8.99 0.87
C ALA A 8 24.63 8.08 0.62
N LYS A 9 25.42 8.35 -0.42
CA LYS A 9 26.63 7.58 -0.77
C LYS A 9 27.70 7.70 0.32
N GLU A 10 27.82 8.88 0.94
CA GLU A 10 28.76 9.10 2.03
C GLU A 10 28.32 8.47 3.35
N ARG A 11 27.01 8.26 3.55
CA ARG A 11 26.47 7.76 4.82
C ARG A 11 26.21 6.25 4.87
N THR A 12 26.11 5.56 3.73
CA THR A 12 25.68 4.15 3.72
C THR A 12 26.65 3.18 3.09
N GLY A 13 27.76 3.66 2.50
CA GLY A 13 28.77 2.79 1.85
C GLY A 13 28.21 1.89 0.72
N GLY A 14 26.97 2.12 0.28
CA GLY A 14 26.25 1.27 -0.65
C GLY A 14 25.27 2.03 -1.54
N THR A 15 24.50 1.32 -2.29
CA THR A 15 23.57 1.82 -3.31
C THR A 15 22.68 2.95 -2.80
N VAL A 16 22.86 4.15 -3.35
CA VAL A 16 22.04 5.32 -3.06
C VAL A 16 20.80 5.25 -3.91
N MET A 17 19.62 5.21 -3.28
CA MET A 17 18.40 5.53 -3.99
C MET A 17 18.41 7.03 -4.30
N ARG A 18 18.52 7.39 -5.56
CA ARG A 18 18.30 8.76 -6.06
C ARG A 18 16.89 8.83 -6.63
N PRO A 19 15.89 9.31 -5.88
CA PRO A 19 14.51 9.33 -6.35
C PRO A 19 14.35 10.08 -7.67
N HIS A 20 15.07 11.19 -7.84
CA HIS A 20 15.06 11.96 -9.09
C HIS A 20 15.62 11.16 -10.27
N ALA A 21 16.74 10.46 -10.12
CA ALA A 21 17.31 9.62 -11.20
C ALA A 21 16.35 8.47 -11.59
N ALA A 22 15.64 7.88 -10.63
CA ALA A 22 14.64 6.86 -10.94
C ALA A 22 13.43 7.44 -11.71
N VAL A 23 13.01 8.66 -11.37
CA VAL A 23 11.95 9.38 -12.09
C VAL A 23 12.41 9.71 -13.52
N GLU A 24 13.64 10.20 -13.71
CA GLU A 24 14.23 10.47 -15.01
C GLU A 24 14.20 9.24 -15.92
N VAL A 25 14.66 8.09 -15.42
CA VAL A 25 14.61 6.81 -16.17
C VAL A 25 13.16 6.45 -16.55
N CYS A 26 12.19 6.57 -15.63
CA CYS A 26 10.78 6.29 -15.93
C CYS A 26 10.23 7.22 -17.04
N ILE A 27 10.65 8.48 -17.06
CA ILE A 27 10.26 9.45 -18.07
C ILE A 27 10.92 9.12 -19.42
N GLU A 28 12.23 8.82 -19.43
CA GLU A 28 12.99 8.45 -20.62
C GLU A 28 12.42 7.18 -21.27
N GLU A 29 12.12 6.15 -20.46
CA GLU A 29 11.53 4.88 -20.91
C GLU A 29 10.02 5.00 -21.23
N ARG A 30 9.42 6.16 -21.01
CA ARG A 30 7.99 6.45 -21.28
C ARG A 30 7.07 5.40 -20.68
N VAL A 31 7.27 5.08 -19.39
CA VAL A 31 6.37 4.16 -18.69
C VAL A 31 4.93 4.65 -18.78
N PRO A 32 3.92 3.80 -18.98
CA PRO A 32 2.54 4.24 -19.13
C PRO A 32 2.01 5.03 -17.93
N LEU A 33 2.45 4.62 -16.72
CA LEU A 33 2.01 5.20 -15.45
C LEU A 33 3.15 5.15 -14.44
N PHE A 34 3.45 6.29 -13.81
CA PHE A 34 4.33 6.39 -12.66
C PHE A 34 3.51 6.47 -11.37
N CYS A 35 3.83 5.61 -10.39
CA CYS A 35 3.15 5.56 -9.09
C CYS A 35 4.05 6.11 -7.98
N ALA A 36 3.67 7.22 -7.35
CA ALA A 36 4.37 7.80 -6.21
C ALA A 36 3.77 7.31 -4.88
N GLY A 37 4.49 6.43 -4.17
CA GLY A 37 4.03 5.84 -2.91
C GLY A 37 4.23 6.73 -1.68
N LEU A 38 5.24 7.61 -1.68
CA LEU A 38 5.56 8.51 -0.58
C LEU A 38 5.78 9.94 -1.10
N GLY A 39 5.12 10.91 -0.46
CA GLY A 39 5.24 12.31 -0.82
C GLY A 39 4.21 12.77 -1.85
N ASN A 40 4.45 13.97 -2.41
CA ASN A 40 3.61 14.57 -3.44
C ASN A 40 4.38 14.55 -4.77
N PRO A 41 3.87 13.90 -5.82
CA PRO A 41 4.55 13.82 -7.11
C PRO A 41 4.53 15.13 -7.94
N ALA A 42 3.97 16.21 -7.44
CA ALA A 42 3.80 17.47 -8.17
C ALA A 42 5.09 17.99 -8.86
N PHE A 43 6.26 17.72 -8.28
CA PHE A 43 7.56 18.15 -8.80
C PHE A 43 7.91 17.52 -10.16
N MET A 44 7.31 16.39 -10.52
CA MET A 44 7.62 15.65 -11.74
C MET A 44 6.47 15.64 -12.77
N VAL A 45 5.28 16.09 -12.39
CA VAL A 45 4.06 15.95 -13.20
C VAL A 45 4.23 16.60 -14.57
N GLU A 46 4.77 17.80 -14.64
CA GLU A 46 4.94 18.53 -15.91
C GLU A 46 5.88 17.79 -16.87
N ASP A 47 7.00 17.31 -16.38
CA ASP A 47 7.99 16.55 -17.17
C ASP A 47 7.43 15.20 -17.61
N ALA A 48 6.73 14.50 -16.72
CA ALA A 48 6.06 13.24 -17.01
C ALA A 48 5.01 13.43 -18.13
N HIS A 49 4.14 14.44 -18.00
CA HIS A 49 3.11 14.72 -19.00
C HIS A 49 3.69 15.11 -20.38
N ARG A 50 4.78 15.87 -20.43
CA ARG A 50 5.49 16.15 -21.68
C ARG A 50 6.00 14.89 -22.39
N ALA A 51 6.36 13.87 -21.62
CA ALA A 51 6.79 12.57 -22.14
C ALA A 51 5.62 11.59 -22.38
N GLY A 52 4.38 11.97 -22.07
CA GLY A 52 3.19 11.12 -22.19
C GLY A 52 3.01 10.12 -21.04
N VAL A 53 3.73 10.29 -19.94
CA VAL A 53 3.66 9.47 -18.74
C VAL A 53 2.56 9.98 -17.82
N LYS A 54 1.64 9.10 -17.39
CA LYS A 54 0.64 9.40 -16.37
C LYS A 54 1.22 9.33 -14.98
N VAL A 55 0.68 10.13 -14.05
CA VAL A 55 1.17 10.20 -12.68
C VAL A 55 0.05 9.87 -11.69
N LEU A 56 0.34 8.95 -10.77
CA LEU A 56 -0.53 8.53 -9.68
C LEU A 56 0.15 8.81 -8.34
N GLY A 57 -0.60 9.36 -7.38
CA GLY A 57 -0.09 9.54 -6.02
C GLY A 57 -0.95 8.83 -4.97
N ILE A 58 -0.31 8.31 -3.92
CA ILE A 58 -0.99 7.61 -2.81
C ILE A 58 -1.19 8.55 -1.63
N ALA A 59 -2.42 8.62 -1.11
CA ALA A 59 -2.82 9.47 0.00
C ALA A 59 -3.44 8.67 1.14
N GLY A 60 -2.93 8.83 2.36
CA GLY A 60 -3.50 8.23 3.59
C GLY A 60 -4.49 9.14 4.34
N HIS A 61 -4.81 10.33 3.79
CA HIS A 61 -5.81 11.25 4.34
C HIS A 61 -6.26 12.29 3.30
N THR A 62 -7.44 12.86 3.49
CA THR A 62 -8.15 13.76 2.57
C THR A 62 -7.30 14.95 2.09
N ARG A 63 -6.58 15.62 3.00
CA ARG A 63 -5.72 16.76 2.62
C ARG A 63 -4.62 16.39 1.63
N ASN A 64 -4.06 15.18 1.75
CA ASN A 64 -3.06 14.70 0.79
C ASN A 64 -3.70 14.35 -0.54
N ALA A 65 -4.88 13.74 -0.56
CA ALA A 65 -5.62 13.47 -1.80
C ALA A 65 -5.85 14.78 -2.59
N ALA A 66 -6.38 15.79 -1.93
CA ALA A 66 -6.57 17.12 -2.52
C ALA A 66 -5.25 17.77 -3.00
N ARG A 67 -4.14 17.59 -2.26
CA ARG A 67 -2.84 18.17 -2.61
C ARG A 67 -2.21 17.47 -3.82
N ILE A 68 -2.35 16.15 -3.91
CA ILE A 68 -1.89 15.36 -5.05
C ILE A 68 -2.67 15.72 -6.31
N ALA A 69 -4.00 15.79 -6.22
CA ALA A 69 -4.88 16.20 -7.32
C ALA A 69 -4.56 17.61 -7.82
N ARG A 70 -4.45 18.59 -6.91
CA ARG A 70 -4.05 19.96 -7.26
C ARG A 70 -2.63 20.06 -7.83
N GLY A 71 -1.76 19.12 -7.51
CA GLY A 71 -0.42 18.99 -8.08
C GLY A 71 -0.40 18.44 -9.51
N GLY A 72 -1.57 18.16 -10.11
CA GLY A 72 -1.72 17.73 -11.49
C GLY A 72 -1.62 16.21 -11.70
N ALA A 73 -1.63 15.39 -10.64
CA ALA A 73 -1.67 13.95 -10.81
C ALA A 73 -2.93 13.50 -11.56
N ASP A 74 -2.80 12.49 -12.42
CA ASP A 74 -3.89 11.93 -13.21
C ASP A 74 -4.82 11.03 -12.38
N LEU A 75 -4.30 10.45 -11.30
CA LEU A 75 -5.00 9.51 -10.43
C LEU A 75 -4.55 9.71 -8.97
N VAL A 76 -5.48 9.47 -8.04
CA VAL A 76 -5.18 9.40 -6.61
C VAL A 76 -5.56 8.01 -6.09
N VAL A 77 -4.70 7.39 -5.30
CA VAL A 77 -5.05 6.22 -4.48
C VAL A 77 -5.35 6.70 -3.07
N ALA A 78 -6.58 6.53 -2.61
CA ALA A 78 -6.97 6.78 -1.22
C ALA A 78 -6.75 5.51 -0.39
N GLN A 79 -5.63 5.48 0.34
CA GLN A 79 -5.20 4.31 1.10
C GLN A 79 -5.65 4.40 2.55
N GLY A 80 -6.63 3.60 2.93
CA GLY A 80 -7.13 3.51 4.31
C GLY A 80 -6.16 2.89 5.31
N GLY A 81 -6.43 3.10 6.58
CA GLY A 81 -5.61 2.64 7.70
C GLY A 81 -5.51 1.12 7.85
N GLU A 82 -6.37 0.36 7.18
CA GLU A 82 -6.36 -1.10 7.13
C GLU A 82 -5.28 -1.67 6.20
N ALA A 83 -4.70 -0.82 5.34
CA ALA A 83 -3.69 -1.22 4.38
C ALA A 83 -2.40 -1.73 5.02
N GLY A 84 -1.70 -2.62 4.33
CA GLY A 84 -0.32 -3.00 4.66
C GLY A 84 0.71 -1.94 4.27
N GLY A 85 1.89 -2.01 4.88
CA GLY A 85 2.94 -1.02 4.66
C GLY A 85 2.65 0.33 5.30
N HIS A 86 3.26 1.38 4.77
CA HIS A 86 3.04 2.73 5.28
C HIS A 86 1.58 3.12 5.14
N THR A 87 0.94 3.51 6.23
CA THR A 87 -0.49 3.79 6.26
C THR A 87 -0.83 4.97 7.18
N GLY A 88 -1.94 5.65 6.83
CA GLY A 88 -2.55 6.69 7.65
C GLY A 88 -3.34 6.14 8.83
N LEU A 89 -4.17 7.00 9.44
CA LEU A 89 -5.05 6.67 10.56
C LEU A 89 -6.52 6.52 10.15
N VAL A 90 -6.88 7.08 8.99
CA VAL A 90 -8.28 7.14 8.57
C VAL A 90 -8.65 5.82 7.93
N GLY A 91 -9.73 5.19 8.40
CA GLY A 91 -10.26 3.95 7.84
C GLY A 91 -10.82 4.13 6.43
N SER A 92 -10.77 3.08 5.62
CA SER A 92 -11.15 3.07 4.21
C SER A 92 -12.56 3.59 3.98
N MET A 93 -13.55 3.10 4.73
CA MET A 93 -14.96 3.47 4.62
C MET A 93 -15.20 4.98 4.76
N THR A 94 -14.41 5.66 5.58
CA THR A 94 -14.54 7.11 5.82
C THR A 94 -13.58 7.93 4.97
N LEU A 95 -12.44 7.36 4.56
CA LEU A 95 -11.45 8.05 3.74
C LEU A 95 -11.91 8.18 2.29
N TRP A 96 -12.44 7.11 1.70
CA TRP A 96 -12.72 7.06 0.26
C TRP A 96 -13.68 8.15 -0.21
N PRO A 97 -14.89 8.32 0.37
CA PRO A 97 -15.80 9.37 -0.10
C PRO A 97 -15.23 10.77 0.10
N GLN A 98 -14.56 11.02 1.22
CA GLN A 98 -13.92 12.31 1.46
C GLN A 98 -12.77 12.59 0.48
N ALA A 99 -12.01 11.57 0.10
CA ALA A 99 -10.92 11.71 -0.87
C ALA A 99 -11.47 11.95 -2.28
N VAL A 100 -12.56 11.27 -2.65
CA VAL A 100 -13.27 11.48 -3.94
C VAL A 100 -13.72 12.93 -4.04
N ASP A 101 -14.42 13.43 -3.04
CA ASP A 101 -14.92 14.83 -3.03
C ASP A 101 -13.76 15.85 -3.09
N ALA A 102 -12.69 15.61 -2.32
CA ALA A 102 -11.57 16.54 -2.19
C ALA A 102 -10.60 16.52 -3.37
N ALA A 103 -10.54 15.42 -4.12
CA ALA A 103 -9.70 15.26 -5.30
C ALA A 103 -10.41 15.63 -6.60
N ALA A 104 -11.73 15.81 -6.60
CA ALA A 104 -12.49 16.09 -7.81
C ALA A 104 -11.89 17.27 -8.61
N PRO A 105 -11.77 17.19 -9.95
CA PRO A 105 -12.28 16.12 -10.81
C PRO A 105 -11.31 14.93 -11.01
N THR A 106 -10.16 14.88 -10.31
CA THR A 106 -9.18 13.79 -10.43
C THR A 106 -9.78 12.47 -9.90
N PRO A 107 -9.78 11.39 -10.70
CA PRO A 107 -10.36 10.12 -10.29
C PRO A 107 -9.58 9.47 -9.14
N VAL A 108 -10.30 8.73 -8.28
CA VAL A 108 -9.76 8.09 -7.08
C VAL A 108 -9.92 6.57 -7.14
N LEU A 109 -8.85 5.85 -6.80
CA LEU A 109 -8.87 4.41 -6.52
C LEU A 109 -8.91 4.18 -5.02
N GLY A 110 -9.78 3.26 -4.57
CA GLY A 110 -9.82 2.83 -3.18
C GLY A 110 -8.73 1.81 -2.86
N ALA A 111 -8.03 1.97 -1.73
CA ALA A 111 -7.02 1.03 -1.25
C ALA A 111 -7.13 0.81 0.26
N GLY A 112 -6.69 -0.37 0.72
CA GLY A 112 -6.75 -0.75 2.14
C GLY A 112 -7.99 -1.56 2.47
N GLY A 113 -7.79 -2.78 2.99
CA GLY A 113 -8.88 -3.67 3.37
C GLY A 113 -9.60 -4.36 2.20
N ILE A 114 -9.03 -4.34 0.99
CA ILE A 114 -9.65 -4.98 -0.19
C ILE A 114 -9.09 -6.38 -0.38
N GLY A 115 -9.94 -7.39 -0.16
CA GLY A 115 -9.57 -8.81 -0.26
C GLY A 115 -10.36 -9.60 -1.31
N ASP A 116 -11.56 -9.14 -1.67
CA ASP A 116 -12.48 -9.83 -2.57
C ASP A 116 -13.39 -8.84 -3.31
N GLY A 117 -14.34 -9.35 -4.09
CA GLY A 117 -15.28 -8.56 -4.89
C GLY A 117 -16.24 -7.70 -4.05
N ARG A 118 -16.58 -8.11 -2.83
CA ARG A 118 -17.41 -7.31 -1.90
C ARG A 118 -16.75 -5.98 -1.59
N CYS A 119 -15.43 -6.01 -1.36
CA CYS A 119 -14.65 -4.83 -1.08
C CYS A 119 -14.50 -3.92 -2.31
N VAL A 120 -14.41 -4.51 -3.52
CA VAL A 120 -14.41 -3.75 -4.79
C VAL A 120 -15.73 -3.01 -4.97
N VAL A 121 -16.88 -3.67 -4.77
CA VAL A 121 -18.21 -3.04 -4.84
C VAL A 121 -18.34 -1.91 -3.82
N ALA A 122 -17.85 -2.11 -2.59
CA ALA A 122 -17.85 -1.06 -1.57
C ALA A 122 -17.05 0.17 -2.00
N ALA A 123 -15.86 -0.01 -2.60
CA ALA A 123 -15.07 1.10 -3.13
C ALA A 123 -15.81 1.87 -4.23
N LEU A 124 -16.44 1.17 -5.17
CA LEU A 124 -17.25 1.75 -6.23
C LEU A 124 -18.48 2.52 -5.67
N ALA A 125 -19.17 1.93 -4.70
CA ALA A 125 -20.33 2.55 -4.05
C ALA A 125 -19.96 3.84 -3.28
N LEU A 126 -18.71 3.95 -2.81
CA LEU A 126 -18.17 5.13 -2.12
C LEU A 126 -17.55 6.16 -3.09
N GLY A 127 -17.74 5.99 -4.41
CA GLY A 127 -17.34 6.94 -5.45
C GLY A 127 -15.95 6.72 -6.02
N CYS A 128 -15.20 5.71 -5.60
CA CYS A 128 -13.96 5.33 -6.26
C CYS A 128 -14.24 4.77 -7.66
N ILE A 129 -13.32 4.99 -8.61
CA ILE A 129 -13.45 4.43 -9.97
C ILE A 129 -12.94 2.98 -10.09
N GLY A 130 -12.39 2.43 -8.99
CA GLY A 130 -11.83 1.08 -8.92
C GLY A 130 -11.08 0.86 -7.63
N ALA A 131 -10.33 -0.24 -7.58
CA ALA A 131 -9.61 -0.72 -6.41
C ALA A 131 -8.09 -0.83 -6.67
N TRP A 132 -7.29 -0.52 -5.63
CA TRP A 132 -5.85 -0.77 -5.58
C TRP A 132 -5.57 -1.82 -4.52
N VAL A 133 -5.19 -3.03 -4.95
CA VAL A 133 -5.10 -4.22 -4.10
C VAL A 133 -3.64 -4.60 -3.89
N GLY A 134 -3.22 -4.73 -2.63
CA GLY A 134 -1.85 -5.11 -2.26
C GLY A 134 -1.77 -6.51 -1.67
N THR A 135 -2.24 -6.67 -0.44
CA THR A 135 -2.03 -7.87 0.39
C THR A 135 -2.53 -9.15 -0.27
N ARG A 136 -3.69 -9.12 -0.96
CA ARG A 136 -4.23 -10.29 -1.66
C ARG A 136 -3.28 -10.78 -2.77
N PHE A 137 -2.69 -9.86 -3.54
CA PHE A 137 -1.71 -10.21 -4.58
C PHE A 137 -0.31 -10.48 -4.01
N LEU A 138 0.05 -9.93 -2.86
CA LEU A 138 1.28 -10.33 -2.17
C LEU A 138 1.23 -11.82 -1.76
N ALA A 139 0.03 -12.33 -1.47
CA ALA A 139 -0.26 -13.73 -1.17
C ALA A 139 -0.72 -14.50 -2.44
N SER A 140 -0.20 -14.18 -3.61
CA SER A 140 -0.37 -14.97 -4.84
C SER A 140 0.87 -15.81 -5.15
N GLU A 141 0.77 -16.74 -6.09
CA GLU A 141 1.91 -17.55 -6.55
C GLU A 141 3.03 -16.66 -7.08
N GLU A 142 2.69 -15.65 -7.89
CA GLU A 142 3.62 -14.70 -8.52
C GLU A 142 4.07 -13.59 -7.56
N GLY A 143 3.40 -13.45 -6.41
CA GLY A 143 3.77 -12.43 -5.42
C GLY A 143 5.20 -12.59 -4.93
N GLY A 144 5.97 -11.49 -4.93
CA GLY A 144 7.41 -11.50 -4.60
C GLY A 144 7.75 -11.75 -3.12
N ALA A 145 6.76 -12.01 -2.25
CA ALA A 145 6.99 -12.37 -0.86
C ALA A 145 7.62 -13.76 -0.74
N ILE A 146 8.61 -13.91 0.15
CA ILE A 146 9.20 -15.21 0.45
C ILE A 146 8.17 -16.13 1.16
N PRO A 147 8.36 -17.46 1.12
CA PRO A 147 7.41 -18.42 1.73
C PRO A 147 7.03 -18.10 3.16
N ALA A 148 7.98 -17.73 4.02
CA ALA A 148 7.71 -17.36 5.41
C ALA A 148 6.77 -16.14 5.54
N GLN A 149 6.88 -15.19 4.62
CA GLN A 149 6.00 -14.01 4.59
C GLN A 149 4.59 -14.37 4.10
N LYS A 150 4.47 -15.22 3.08
CA LYS A 150 3.17 -15.74 2.62
C LYS A 150 2.49 -16.53 3.73
N ASP A 151 3.22 -17.40 4.41
CA ASP A 151 2.75 -18.15 5.57
C ASP A 151 2.26 -17.23 6.70
N ALA A 152 2.95 -16.13 6.96
CA ALA A 152 2.54 -15.16 7.97
C ALA A 152 1.19 -14.48 7.61
N ILE A 153 0.93 -14.24 6.32
CA ILE A 153 -0.38 -13.75 5.86
C ILE A 153 -1.46 -14.79 6.09
N LEU A 154 -1.23 -16.06 5.67
CA LEU A 154 -2.23 -17.12 5.78
C LEU A 154 -2.61 -17.48 7.22
N LYS A 155 -1.70 -17.25 8.17
CA LYS A 155 -1.90 -17.52 9.60
C LYS A 155 -2.48 -16.33 10.37
N ALA A 156 -2.42 -15.12 9.78
CA ALA A 156 -2.87 -13.93 10.45
C ALA A 156 -4.40 -13.85 10.50
N ARG A 157 -4.92 -13.52 11.68
CA ARG A 157 -6.31 -13.11 11.86
C ARG A 157 -6.41 -11.59 11.65
N ASP A 158 -7.59 -11.06 11.57
CA ASP A 158 -7.85 -9.63 11.40
C ASP A 158 -7.26 -8.77 12.54
N GLU A 159 -7.34 -9.27 13.79
CA GLU A 159 -6.80 -8.60 14.96
C GLU A 159 -5.26 -8.74 15.11
N ASP A 160 -4.63 -9.68 14.43
CA ASP A 160 -3.17 -9.87 14.50
C ASP A 160 -2.38 -8.79 13.77
N SER A 161 -3.05 -7.98 12.94
CA SER A 161 -2.41 -6.93 12.16
C SER A 161 -2.05 -5.72 13.04
N ARG A 162 -0.74 -5.43 13.16
CA ARG A 162 -0.21 -4.37 14.02
C ARG A 162 0.32 -3.19 13.20
N ARG A 163 -0.03 -1.98 13.62
CA ARG A 163 0.55 -0.75 13.10
C ARG A 163 1.64 -0.27 14.07
N SER A 164 2.87 -0.16 13.57
CA SER A 164 4.03 0.25 14.37
C SER A 164 4.99 1.12 13.57
N THR A 165 5.96 1.73 14.24
CA THR A 165 7.09 2.46 13.64
C THR A 165 8.37 1.63 13.60
N LEU A 166 8.33 0.39 14.09
CA LEU A 166 9.46 -0.53 14.24
C LEU A 166 10.32 -0.65 12.98
N TYR A 167 9.69 -0.89 11.82
CA TYR A 167 10.45 -1.20 10.61
C TYR A 167 11.03 0.01 9.90
N THR A 168 10.37 1.17 10.01
CA THR A 168 10.72 2.29 9.14
C THR A 168 10.89 3.63 9.85
N GLY A 169 10.51 3.73 11.13
CA GLY A 169 10.39 5.01 11.81
C GLY A 169 9.14 5.81 11.40
N LYS A 170 8.37 5.32 10.43
CA LYS A 170 7.04 5.82 10.06
C LYS A 170 5.98 4.76 10.35
N PRO A 171 4.75 5.16 10.67
CA PRO A 171 3.68 4.20 10.89
C PRO A 171 3.47 3.28 9.69
N SER A 172 3.63 1.99 9.91
CA SER A 172 3.43 0.93 8.91
C SER A 172 2.73 -0.27 9.54
N ARG A 173 1.97 -1.00 8.74
CA ARG A 173 1.18 -2.14 9.17
C ARG A 173 1.76 -3.45 8.64
N ALA A 174 1.84 -4.43 9.55
CA ALA A 174 2.26 -5.80 9.26
C ALA A 174 1.54 -6.77 10.22
N PRO A 175 1.37 -8.06 9.89
CA PRO A 175 1.03 -9.08 10.87
C PRO A 175 2.02 -9.06 12.03
N ALA A 176 1.53 -9.19 13.27
CA ALA A 176 2.36 -9.22 14.46
C ALA A 176 3.29 -10.43 14.44
N ASN A 177 4.51 -10.26 14.91
CA ASN A 177 5.51 -11.34 15.00
C ASN A 177 6.38 -11.16 16.25
N LYS A 178 7.31 -12.10 16.49
CA LYS A 178 8.20 -12.03 17.65
C LYS A 178 9.13 -10.83 17.65
N PHE A 179 9.44 -10.26 16.49
CA PHE A 179 10.26 -9.04 16.43
C PHE A 179 9.54 -7.82 17.02
N HIS A 180 8.22 -7.71 16.81
CA HIS A 180 7.42 -6.67 17.49
C HIS A 180 7.48 -6.84 19.02
N VAL A 181 7.33 -8.07 19.50
CA VAL A 181 7.37 -8.36 20.94
C VAL A 181 8.74 -8.03 21.55
N LEU A 182 9.83 -8.44 20.89
CA LEU A 182 11.19 -8.13 21.35
C LEU A 182 11.46 -6.62 21.36
N TRP A 183 11.03 -5.91 20.31
CA TRP A 183 11.23 -4.49 20.24
C TRP A 183 10.51 -3.74 21.35
N GLU A 184 9.24 -4.06 21.58
CA GLU A 184 8.44 -3.48 22.66
C GLU A 184 9.06 -3.78 24.04
N ALA A 185 9.50 -5.02 24.26
CA ALA A 185 10.15 -5.41 25.50
C ALA A 185 11.49 -4.72 25.74
N SER A 186 12.18 -4.29 24.69
CA SER A 186 13.46 -3.57 24.79
C SER A 186 13.31 -2.12 25.32
N GLY A 187 12.13 -1.53 25.21
CA GLY A 187 11.86 -0.13 25.53
C GLY A 187 12.56 0.88 24.61
N LEU A 188 13.14 0.42 23.49
CA LEU A 188 13.81 1.29 22.52
C LEU A 188 12.80 2.05 21.68
N GLU A 189 13.01 3.35 21.55
CA GLU A 189 12.24 4.18 20.62
C GLU A 189 12.79 4.03 19.20
N PRO A 190 11.92 3.88 18.18
CA PRO A 190 12.35 3.81 16.80
C PRO A 190 13.04 5.11 16.34
N LEU A 191 14.09 4.97 15.56
CA LEU A 191 14.77 6.08 14.92
C LEU A 191 13.89 6.73 13.84
N PRO A 192 14.11 8.01 13.51
CA PRO A 192 13.40 8.64 12.39
C PRO A 192 13.68 7.92 11.05
N PHE A 193 12.68 7.97 10.14
CA PHE A 193 12.88 7.57 8.74
C PHE A 193 13.93 8.49 8.07
N PRO A 194 14.88 7.98 7.26
CA PRO A 194 15.04 6.58 6.82
C PRO A 194 15.99 5.76 7.71
N THR A 195 16.57 6.30 8.77
CA THR A 195 17.60 5.64 9.59
C THR A 195 17.07 4.33 10.19
N GLN A 196 15.82 4.32 10.65
CA GLN A 196 15.20 3.10 11.18
C GLN A 196 15.11 1.98 10.14
N VAL A 197 14.87 2.32 8.86
CA VAL A 197 14.85 1.32 7.78
C VAL A 197 16.19 0.59 7.68
N MET A 198 17.30 1.32 7.76
CA MET A 198 18.65 0.74 7.65
C MET A 198 18.91 -0.24 8.80
N LEU A 199 18.59 0.17 10.02
CA LEU A 199 18.75 -0.67 11.21
C LEU A 199 17.87 -1.93 11.15
N SER A 200 16.58 -1.76 10.95
CA SER A 200 15.62 -2.86 10.95
C SER A 200 15.84 -3.84 9.80
N SER A 201 16.20 -3.33 8.60
CA SER A 201 16.50 -4.19 7.45
C SER A 201 17.71 -5.09 7.71
N ALA A 202 18.74 -4.58 8.37
CA ALA A 202 19.90 -5.39 8.76
C ALA A 202 19.50 -6.53 9.70
N ILE A 203 18.64 -6.23 10.69
CA ILE A 203 18.13 -7.22 11.65
C ILE A 203 17.21 -8.25 10.95
N VAL A 204 16.27 -7.80 10.11
CA VAL A 204 15.38 -8.70 9.36
C VAL A 204 16.17 -9.63 8.44
N ASN A 205 17.16 -9.12 7.73
CA ASN A 205 18.05 -9.94 6.90
C ASN A 205 18.82 -11.01 7.72
N MET A 206 19.18 -10.71 8.98
CA MET A 206 19.76 -11.72 9.87
C MET A 206 18.75 -12.82 10.21
N PHE A 207 17.49 -12.46 10.53
CA PHE A 207 16.43 -13.42 10.78
C PHE A 207 16.19 -14.32 9.56
N GLU A 208 16.13 -13.74 8.35
CA GLU A 208 15.98 -14.49 7.10
C GLU A 208 17.11 -15.49 6.88
N ARG A 209 18.38 -15.05 7.02
CA ARG A 209 19.55 -15.93 6.89
C ARG A 209 19.61 -17.03 7.92
N ALA A 210 19.09 -16.79 9.12
CA ALA A 210 19.01 -17.76 10.21
C ALA A 210 17.74 -18.64 10.16
N ALA A 211 16.88 -18.47 9.15
CA ALA A 211 15.58 -19.13 9.02
C ALA A 211 14.67 -18.96 10.25
N MET A 212 14.75 -17.81 10.92
CA MET A 212 13.94 -17.47 12.09
C MET A 212 12.58 -16.91 11.65
N ASN A 213 11.76 -17.74 11.01
CA ASN A 213 10.54 -17.34 10.33
C ASN A 213 9.52 -16.62 11.22
N GLU A 214 9.49 -16.93 12.51
CA GLU A 214 8.59 -16.30 13.49
C GLU A 214 8.92 -14.82 13.80
N TYR A 215 10.06 -14.32 13.31
CA TYR A 215 10.48 -12.91 13.40
C TYR A 215 10.26 -12.15 12.08
N ILE A 216 9.80 -12.85 11.03
CA ILE A 216 9.62 -12.30 9.70
C ILE A 216 8.14 -12.04 9.45
N SER A 217 7.81 -10.87 8.93
CA SER A 217 6.46 -10.52 8.54
C SER A 217 6.49 -9.58 7.32
N PRO A 218 5.58 -9.76 6.37
CA PRO A 218 5.45 -8.84 5.26
C PRO A 218 4.72 -7.57 5.71
N PHE A 219 4.82 -6.51 4.91
CA PHE A 219 3.92 -5.37 5.01
C PHE A 219 2.54 -5.74 4.45
N ALA A 220 1.69 -6.32 5.27
CA ALA A 220 0.35 -6.77 4.92
C ALA A 220 -0.73 -6.13 5.81
N GLY A 221 -1.91 -5.90 5.23
CA GLY A 221 -3.03 -5.24 5.88
C GLY A 221 -3.92 -6.17 6.69
N GLN A 222 -4.97 -5.61 7.31
CA GLN A 222 -5.95 -6.36 8.09
C GLN A 222 -6.71 -7.40 7.24
N VAL A 223 -6.78 -7.20 5.92
CA VAL A 223 -7.35 -8.14 4.96
C VAL A 223 -6.65 -9.52 4.97
N SER A 224 -5.49 -9.66 5.61
CA SER A 224 -4.84 -10.96 5.82
C SER A 224 -5.78 -11.99 6.44
N GLY A 225 -6.67 -11.58 7.35
CA GLY A 225 -7.69 -12.44 7.95
C GLY A 225 -8.73 -13.02 6.97
N MET A 226 -8.78 -12.50 5.72
CA MET A 226 -9.65 -13.01 4.65
C MET A 226 -8.91 -13.92 3.66
N ILE A 227 -7.59 -14.11 3.83
CA ILE A 227 -6.75 -14.82 2.86
C ILE A 227 -6.34 -16.17 3.46
N HIS A 228 -6.83 -17.26 2.88
CA HIS A 228 -6.65 -18.61 3.41
C HIS A 228 -5.83 -19.53 2.51
N GLU A 229 -5.49 -19.07 1.31
CA GLU A 229 -4.73 -19.86 0.33
C GLU A 229 -3.89 -18.97 -0.61
N ILE A 230 -2.82 -19.57 -1.14
CA ILE A 230 -2.02 -18.99 -2.23
C ILE A 230 -2.59 -19.52 -3.54
N ARG A 231 -2.84 -18.62 -4.49
CA ARG A 231 -3.40 -18.94 -5.81
C ARG A 231 -2.73 -18.09 -6.89
N PRO A 232 -2.85 -18.49 -8.17
CA PRO A 232 -2.43 -17.66 -9.29
C PRO A 232 -3.08 -16.25 -9.23
N ALA A 233 -2.32 -15.20 -9.51
CA ALA A 233 -2.82 -13.83 -9.48
C ALA A 233 -3.98 -13.61 -10.47
N ALA A 234 -3.94 -14.32 -11.63
CA ALA A 234 -5.01 -14.26 -12.62
C ALA A 234 -6.34 -14.80 -12.07
N ASP A 235 -6.31 -15.92 -11.34
CA ASP A 235 -7.52 -16.52 -10.75
C ASP A 235 -8.10 -15.61 -9.67
N ILE A 236 -7.25 -15.04 -8.84
CA ILE A 236 -7.64 -14.05 -7.82
C ILE A 236 -8.35 -12.85 -8.46
N LEU A 237 -7.78 -12.32 -9.55
CA LEU A 237 -8.35 -11.17 -10.25
C LEU A 237 -9.71 -11.51 -10.86
N HIS A 238 -9.82 -12.66 -11.55
CA HIS A 238 -11.07 -13.09 -12.17
C HIS A 238 -12.16 -13.28 -11.12
N GLU A 239 -11.88 -13.98 -10.03
CA GLU A 239 -12.83 -14.20 -8.94
C GLU A 239 -13.31 -12.90 -8.31
N MET A 240 -12.39 -11.97 -8.01
CA MET A 240 -12.76 -10.65 -7.47
C MET A 240 -13.70 -9.89 -8.41
N VAL A 241 -13.45 -9.96 -9.72
CA VAL A 241 -14.29 -9.28 -10.72
C VAL A 241 -15.64 -9.97 -10.85
N GLU A 242 -15.67 -11.31 -10.97
CA GLU A 242 -16.91 -12.09 -11.09
C GLU A 242 -17.79 -11.92 -9.87
N GLU A 243 -17.23 -11.99 -8.66
CA GLU A 243 -17.96 -11.73 -7.42
C GLU A 243 -18.52 -10.31 -7.37
N ALA A 244 -17.71 -9.30 -7.75
CA ALA A 244 -18.20 -7.91 -7.79
C ALA A 244 -19.37 -7.74 -8.78
N VAL A 245 -19.28 -8.35 -9.96
CA VAL A 245 -20.37 -8.34 -10.96
C VAL A 245 -21.61 -9.03 -10.43
N GLU A 246 -21.48 -10.19 -9.81
CA GLU A 246 -22.62 -10.92 -9.23
C GLU A 246 -23.33 -10.10 -8.14
N ILE A 247 -22.56 -9.44 -7.27
CA ILE A 247 -23.12 -8.57 -6.23
C ILE A 247 -23.90 -7.41 -6.86
N LEU A 248 -23.32 -6.74 -7.86
CA LEU A 248 -23.95 -5.59 -8.49
C LEU A 248 -25.21 -5.94 -9.30
N VAL A 249 -25.20 -7.10 -9.98
CA VAL A 249 -26.26 -7.49 -10.92
C VAL A 249 -27.39 -8.28 -10.25
N LYS A 250 -27.07 -9.05 -9.19
CA LYS A 250 -28.02 -9.93 -8.52
C LYS A 250 -28.24 -9.58 -7.05
N SER A 251 -27.18 -9.71 -6.24
CA SER A 251 -27.33 -9.71 -4.77
C SER A 251 -27.84 -8.37 -4.22
N LEU A 252 -27.34 -7.24 -4.73
CA LEU A 252 -27.81 -5.91 -4.30
C LEU A 252 -29.24 -5.59 -4.78
N PRO A 253 -29.59 -5.80 -6.07
CA PRO A 253 -30.97 -5.64 -6.52
C PRO A 253 -31.98 -6.50 -5.76
N ASP A 254 -31.63 -7.74 -5.42
CA ASP A 254 -32.49 -8.65 -4.65
C ASP A 254 -32.65 -8.21 -3.19
N ALA A 255 -31.60 -7.62 -2.60
CA ALA A 255 -31.60 -7.16 -1.21
C ALA A 255 -32.29 -5.80 -1.01
N VAL A 256 -32.39 -4.98 -2.06
CA VAL A 256 -32.93 -3.61 -1.98
C VAL A 256 -34.20 -3.48 -2.79
N THR A 257 -35.37 -3.47 -2.13
CA THR A 257 -36.65 -3.14 -2.76
C THR A 257 -36.90 -1.64 -2.65
N ILE A 258 -36.76 -0.93 -3.76
CA ILE A 258 -37.20 0.48 -3.85
C ILE A 258 -38.69 0.50 -4.06
N ARG A 259 -39.43 1.05 -3.08
CA ARG A 259 -40.88 1.26 -3.15
C ARG A 259 -41.19 2.69 -3.56
#